data_0023290e6a88f7d98830acfcbf174f2e
#
_entry.id   0023290e6a88f7d98830acfcbf174f2e
#
_cell.length_a   1.000
_cell.length_b   1.000
_cell.length_c   1.000
_cell.angle_alpha   90.00
_cell.angle_beta   90.00
_cell.angle_gamma   90.00
#
_symmetry.space_group_name_H-M   'P 1'
#
loop_
_entity.id
_entity.type
_entity.pdbx_description
1 polymer ?
#
loop_
_entity_poly.entity_id
_entity_poly.type
_entity_poly.pdbx_seq_one_letter_code
_entity_poly.pdbx_strand_id
1 'polypeptide(L)' 'MDRTERFYKIDRLLRQNRVVSLETFLDELSVSRATFKRDLEYLRDRLNAPIEYDRDLGGYALTTSSQKIPYELP' A
#
# COMPACT_ATOMS: atom_id res chain seq x y z
N MET A 1 4.06 15.47 -3.81
CA MET A 1 2.93 14.63 -3.36
C MET A 1 2.96 14.58 -1.84
N ASP A 2 1.90 14.96 -1.19
CA ASP A 2 1.86 14.90 0.26
C ASP A 2 1.48 13.49 0.73
N ARG A 3 1.47 13.30 2.06
CA ARG A 3 1.21 11.98 2.63
C ARG A 3 -0.17 11.43 2.28
N THR A 4 -1.18 12.28 2.30
CA THR A 4 -2.54 11.86 1.98
C THR A 4 -2.62 11.39 0.52
N GLU A 5 -2.01 12.12 -0.38
CA GLU A 5 -1.97 11.73 -1.78
C GLU A 5 -1.25 10.41 -1.96
N ARG A 6 -0.15 10.19 -1.21
CA ARG A 6 0.57 8.92 -1.28
C ARG A 6 -0.32 7.77 -0.80
N PHE A 7 -1.08 7.98 0.26
CA PHE A 7 -1.96 6.93 0.78
C PHE A 7 -3.03 6.55 -0.25
N TYR A 8 -3.63 7.53 -0.90
CA TYR A 8 -4.62 7.23 -1.94
C TYR A 8 -3.98 6.51 -3.13
N LYS A 9 -2.76 6.87 -3.48
CA LYS A 9 -2.09 6.21 -4.59
C LYS A 9 -1.70 4.78 -4.24
N ILE A 10 -1.23 4.54 -3.03
CA ILE A 10 -0.93 3.19 -2.55
C ILE A 10 -2.19 2.33 -2.62
N ASP A 11 -3.29 2.85 -2.11
CA ASP A 11 -4.56 2.15 -2.11
C ASP A 11 -5.00 1.82 -3.53
N ARG A 12 -4.93 2.78 -4.44
CA ARG A 12 -5.33 2.57 -5.83
C ARG A 12 -4.48 1.49 -6.49
N LEU A 13 -3.17 1.54 -6.29
CA LEU A 13 -2.28 0.54 -6.87
C LEU A 13 -2.61 -0.87 -6.37
N LEU A 14 -2.88 -0.99 -5.08
CA LEU A 14 -3.20 -2.28 -4.49
C LEU A 14 -4.56 -2.81 -4.93
N ARG A 15 -5.50 -1.93 -5.25
CA ARG A 15 -6.82 -2.35 -5.74
C ARG A 15 -6.80 -2.72 -7.21
N GLN A 16 -5.97 -2.06 -7.99
CA GLN A 16 -5.90 -2.28 -9.42
C GLN A 16 -5.00 -3.45 -9.80
N ASN A 17 -4.15 -3.89 -8.90
CA ASN A 17 -3.18 -4.92 -9.18
C ASN A 17 -3.23 -6.00 -8.09
N ARG A 18 -3.03 -7.23 -8.50
CA ARG A 18 -3.00 -8.34 -7.57
C ARG A 18 -1.83 -8.20 -6.59
N VAL A 19 -0.71 -7.71 -7.08
CA VAL A 19 0.49 -7.51 -6.28
C VAL A 19 1.24 -6.30 -6.84
N VAL A 20 1.89 -5.55 -5.95
CA VAL A 20 2.68 -4.37 -6.33
C VAL A 20 4.04 -4.50 -5.67
N SER A 21 5.09 -4.46 -6.48
CA SER A 21 6.46 -4.59 -5.97
C SER A 21 6.89 -3.33 -5.23
N LEU A 22 7.90 -3.49 -4.37
CA LEU A 22 8.49 -2.34 -3.67
C LEU A 22 9.00 -1.30 -4.66
N GLU A 23 9.69 -1.74 -5.71
CA GLU A 23 10.23 -0.84 -6.71
C GLU A 23 9.13 -0.02 -7.37
N THR A 24 8.02 -0.66 -7.68
CA THR A 24 6.89 0.04 -8.29
C THR A 24 6.37 1.14 -7.36
N PHE A 25 6.24 0.84 -6.07
CA PHE A 25 5.80 1.84 -5.11
C PHE A 25 6.78 3.00 -5.02
N LEU A 26 8.08 2.72 -4.96
CA LEU A 26 9.08 3.78 -4.85
C LEU A 26 9.06 4.69 -6.08
N ASP A 27 8.93 4.10 -7.27
CA ASP A 27 8.85 4.86 -8.50
C ASP A 27 7.58 5.69 -8.58
N GLU A 28 6.44 5.06 -8.31
CA GLU A 28 5.15 5.72 -8.44
C GLU A 28 4.96 6.84 -7.42
N LEU A 29 5.49 6.65 -6.22
CA LEU A 29 5.34 7.63 -5.15
C LEU A 29 6.50 8.62 -5.11
N SER A 30 7.58 8.35 -5.83
CA SER A 30 8.80 9.17 -5.84
C SER A 30 9.34 9.39 -4.42
N VAL A 31 9.43 8.31 -3.66
CA VAL A 31 9.90 8.37 -2.28
C VAL A 31 11.01 7.36 -2.04
N SER A 32 11.73 7.55 -0.93
CA SER A 32 12.72 6.60 -0.50
C SER A 32 12.06 5.38 0.14
N ARG A 33 12.84 4.32 0.26
CA ARG A 33 12.37 3.10 0.92
C ARG A 33 11.93 3.38 2.35
N ALA A 34 12.67 4.23 3.08
CA ALA A 34 12.33 4.57 4.46
C ALA A 34 10.98 5.27 4.55
N THR A 35 10.72 6.21 3.65
CA THR A 35 9.44 6.92 3.63
C THR A 35 8.29 5.95 3.34
N PHE A 36 8.46 5.09 2.36
CA PHE A 36 7.43 4.10 2.03
C PHE A 36 7.14 3.19 3.22
N LYS A 37 8.19 2.71 3.89
CA LYS A 37 8.01 1.84 5.05
C LYS A 37 7.23 2.52 6.17
N ARG A 38 7.48 3.80 6.40
CA ARG A 38 6.72 4.56 7.40
C ARG A 38 5.26 4.73 7.00
N ASP A 39 5.02 5.03 5.72
CA ASP A 39 3.66 5.13 5.22
C ASP A 39 2.93 3.80 5.39
N LEU A 40 3.60 2.71 5.05
CA LEU A 40 3.03 1.37 5.15
C LEU A 40 2.68 1.01 6.60
N GLU A 41 3.57 1.31 7.53
CA GLU A 41 3.31 1.07 8.95
C GLU A 41 2.10 1.86 9.44
N TYR A 42 2.00 3.12 9.02
CA TYR A 42 0.87 3.94 9.40
C TYR A 42 -0.44 3.36 8.87
N LEU A 43 -0.45 2.96 7.61
CA LEU A 43 -1.64 2.36 7.01
C LEU A 43 -2.06 1.09 7.75
N ARG A 44 -1.10 0.25 8.11
CA ARG A 44 -1.37 -0.99 8.82
C ARG A 44 -1.82 -0.77 10.26
N ASP A 45 -1.06 0.07 10.99
CA ASP A 45 -1.23 0.18 12.43
C ASP A 45 -2.33 1.15 12.83
N ARG A 46 -2.49 2.24 12.09
CA ARG A 46 -3.47 3.26 12.42
C ARG A 46 -4.77 3.10 11.67
N LEU A 47 -4.70 2.67 10.42
CA LEU A 47 -5.88 2.55 9.58
C LEU A 47 -6.32 1.10 9.39
N ASN A 48 -5.59 0.16 9.96
CA ASN A 48 -5.89 -1.28 9.88
C ASN A 48 -5.96 -1.78 8.43
N ALA A 49 -5.16 -1.21 7.55
CA ALA A 49 -5.15 -1.63 6.16
C ALA A 49 -4.59 -3.05 6.04
N PRO A 50 -5.30 -3.96 5.38
CA PRO A 50 -4.87 -5.36 5.27
C PRO A 50 -3.84 -5.53 4.16
N ILE A 51 -2.68 -4.92 4.32
CA ILE A 51 -1.60 -4.95 3.35
C ILE A 51 -0.51 -5.89 3.87
N GLU A 52 -0.14 -6.88 3.08
CA GLU A 52 0.93 -7.79 3.45
C GLU A 52 1.86 -8.04 2.28
N TYR A 53 3.09 -8.42 2.60
CA TYR A 53 4.07 -8.76 1.60
C TYR A 53 3.93 -10.23 1.23
N ASP A 54 3.77 -10.50 -0.06
CA ASP A 54 3.65 -11.86 -0.59
C ASP A 54 4.99 -12.27 -1.20
N ARG A 55 5.67 -13.20 -0.57
CA ARG A 55 6.98 -13.66 -1.04
C ARG A 55 6.89 -14.37 -2.38
N ASP A 56 5.84 -15.12 -2.58
CA ASP A 56 5.70 -15.91 -3.81
C ASP A 56 5.48 -15.01 -5.01
N LEU A 57 4.73 -13.94 -4.83
CA LEU A 57 4.44 -12.99 -5.88
C LEU A 57 5.44 -11.84 -5.93
N GLY A 58 6.27 -11.70 -4.91
CA GLY A 58 7.33 -10.70 -4.90
C GLY A 58 6.86 -9.27 -4.69
N GLY A 59 5.81 -9.05 -3.88
CA GLY A 59 5.31 -7.72 -3.66
C GLY A 59 4.25 -7.65 -2.59
N TYR A 60 3.65 -6.48 -2.48
CA TYR A 60 2.60 -6.21 -1.50
C TYR A 60 1.24 -6.46 -2.13
N ALA A 61 0.29 -6.90 -1.31
CA ALA A 61 -1.06 -7.17 -1.75
C ALA A 61 -2.05 -6.93 -0.63
N LEU A 62 -3.29 -6.66 -0.97
CA LEU A 62 -4.37 -6.64 0.01
C LEU A 62 -4.72 -8.09 0.33
N THR A 63 -4.82 -8.40 1.61
CA THR A 63 -5.02 -9.78 2.06
C THR A 63 -6.46 -10.24 1.99
N THR A 64 -7.38 -9.31 1.85
CA THR A 64 -8.79 -9.68 1.74
C THR A 64 -9.22 -9.65 0.30
N SER A 65 -9.91 -10.70 -0.12
CA SER A 65 -10.49 -10.76 -1.45
C SER A 65 -11.83 -10.05 -1.51
N SER A 66 -12.29 -9.53 -0.39
CA SER A 66 -13.55 -8.81 -0.32
C SER A 66 -13.45 -7.50 -1.09
N GLN A 67 -14.54 -7.14 -1.74
CA GLN A 67 -14.63 -5.86 -2.39
C GLN A 67 -14.81 -4.74 -1.39
N LYS A 68 -15.18 -5.07 -0.18
CA LYS A 68 -15.22 -4.11 0.92
C LYS A 68 -13.86 -4.02 1.54
N ILE A 69 -13.35 -2.82 1.59
CA ILE A 69 -12.08 -2.59 2.24
C ILE A 69 -12.38 -2.25 3.68
N PRO A 70 -11.78 -2.95 4.65
CA PRO A 70 -12.10 -2.76 6.06
C PRO A 70 -11.44 -1.51 6.65
N TYR A 71 -11.02 -0.58 5.83
CA TYR A 71 -10.42 0.66 6.30
C TYR A 71 -10.81 1.80 5.38
N GLU A 72 -10.79 3.00 5.92
CA GLU A 72 -11.07 4.21 5.17
C GLU A 72 -9.91 5.15 5.24
N LEU A 73 -9.59 5.77 4.11
CA LEU A 73 -8.56 6.78 4.04
C LEU A 73 -9.14 8.13 4.45
N PRO A 74 -8.33 8.96 5.11
CA PRO A 74 -8.80 10.30 5.50
C PRO A 74 -9.10 11.19 4.32
#